data_6413e062e5e542f4c6dbaf9a2b20fea1
#
_entry.id   6413e062e5e542f4c6dbaf9a2b20fea1
#
_cell.length_a   1.000
_cell.length_b   1.000
_cell.length_c   1.000
_cell.angle_alpha   90.00
_cell.angle_beta   90.00
_cell.angle_gamma   90.00
#
_symmetry.space_group_name_H-M   'P 1'
#
loop_
_entity.id
_entity.type
_entity.pdbx_description
1 polymer ?
#
loop_
_entity_poly.entity_id
_entity_poly.type
_entity_poly.pdbx_seq_one_letter_code
_entity_poly.pdbx_strand_id
1 'polypeptide(L)'
;MDLEKFVKKFQHYFDLYELEEIARETGFVKRIPRKIDPMNFFISLLLSIFCGKNTYSNNAKKIASLIGDTVSKQAVFKRTKEETVEWLKGILTLAILKISEIKQREIFNIDIFRNFNRVILNDSTNISVPAKLYNIFGGSKNQTNKTTATLKIQGYFNILKENFCHFDITPYNKNDQKAAHDIFDVAQPFDLIIRDLGYFSSQVFKKIIENSIFFISRLRLNTTIYLADGKTRLNLLRYLKQNKHLDYISLNIFVNNKFKVPVRLVATKLPKDVAEKRRIKEKKNPDRRRNISKANLELLGWGIYITNILPTVWDAKTVCEVYQLRWRIEIIFKSWKSFFQIAIVPKAKLERVECHIYFTLIAITLFHSLLYIKTMETAYLRTGQFISLLKFYNYFKEQVWNWTQIFTENNGLRNFIEQAVYYCTYEKRNKRKSYPQTLMALG
;
A
#
# COMPACT_ATOMS: atom_id res chain seq x y z
N MET A 1 -15.60 -29.24 -11.52
CA MET A 1 -14.67 -28.43 -10.72
C MET A 1 -14.53 -29.11 -9.38
N ASP A 2 -13.35 -29.60 -9.05
CA ASP A 2 -13.12 -30.11 -7.70
C ASP A 2 -12.81 -28.95 -6.77
N LEU A 3 -13.88 -28.22 -6.44
CA LEU A 3 -13.86 -27.07 -5.54
C LEU A 3 -13.42 -27.49 -4.14
N GLU A 4 -13.64 -28.77 -3.75
CA GLU A 4 -13.16 -29.28 -2.48
C GLU A 4 -11.63 -29.26 -2.37
N LYS A 5 -10.93 -29.60 -3.46
CA LYS A 5 -9.44 -29.51 -3.44
C LYS A 5 -8.93 -28.08 -3.36
N PHE A 6 -9.63 -27.13 -3.98
CA PHE A 6 -9.30 -25.71 -3.82
C PHE A 6 -9.54 -25.27 -2.38
N VAL A 7 -10.66 -25.64 -1.79
CA VAL A 7 -10.99 -25.35 -0.40
C VAL A 7 -9.95 -25.94 0.54
N LYS A 8 -9.57 -27.22 0.37
CA LYS A 8 -8.55 -27.88 1.20
C LYS A 8 -7.18 -27.23 1.11
N LYS A 9 -6.72 -26.80 -0.09
CA LYS A 9 -5.46 -26.05 -0.23
C LYS A 9 -5.54 -24.66 0.38
N PHE A 10 -6.69 -24.00 0.28
CA PHE A 10 -6.91 -22.70 0.88
C PHE A 10 -7.00 -22.78 2.41
N GLN A 11 -7.60 -23.86 2.94
CA GLN A 11 -7.66 -24.18 4.36
C GLN A 11 -6.27 -24.30 5.01
N HIS A 12 -5.24 -24.64 4.23
CA HIS A 12 -3.87 -24.65 4.74
C HIS A 12 -3.40 -23.24 5.23
N TYR A 13 -3.92 -22.17 4.66
CA TYR A 13 -3.59 -20.80 5.07
C TYR A 13 -4.60 -20.20 6.05
N PHE A 14 -5.85 -20.68 6.02
CA PHE A 14 -6.90 -20.29 6.97
C PHE A 14 -7.53 -21.57 7.50
N ASP A 15 -7.30 -21.84 8.76
CA ASP A 15 -8.00 -22.91 9.41
C ASP A 15 -9.50 -22.57 9.42
N LEU A 16 -10.32 -23.54 9.02
CA LEU A 16 -11.78 -23.42 9.06
C LEU A 16 -12.26 -23.01 10.45
N TYR A 17 -11.60 -23.57 11.48
CA TYR A 17 -11.90 -23.28 12.88
C TYR A 17 -11.73 -21.78 13.20
N GLU A 18 -10.63 -21.15 12.79
CA GLU A 18 -10.37 -19.72 13.04
C GLU A 18 -11.40 -18.82 12.33
N LEU A 19 -11.79 -19.14 11.11
CA LEU A 19 -12.83 -18.37 10.40
C LEU A 19 -14.20 -18.48 11.04
N GLU A 20 -14.54 -19.68 11.57
CA GLU A 20 -15.78 -19.91 12.30
C GLU A 20 -15.76 -19.27 13.67
N GLU A 21 -14.63 -19.31 14.39
CA GLU A 21 -14.44 -18.64 15.69
C GLU A 21 -14.69 -17.14 15.57
N ILE A 22 -14.00 -16.46 14.64
CA ILE A 22 -14.22 -15.05 14.36
C ILE A 22 -15.67 -14.78 13.94
N ALA A 23 -16.30 -15.70 13.17
CA ALA A 23 -17.69 -15.56 12.74
C ALA A 23 -18.67 -15.64 13.92
N ARG A 24 -18.36 -16.42 14.96
CA ARG A 24 -19.16 -16.51 16.20
C ARG A 24 -18.92 -15.30 17.08
N GLU A 25 -17.69 -14.91 17.31
CA GLU A 25 -17.31 -13.76 18.14
C GLU A 25 -17.94 -12.45 17.62
N THR A 26 -17.93 -12.25 16.31
CA THR A 26 -18.51 -11.07 15.66
C THR A 26 -20.03 -11.14 15.47
N GLY A 27 -20.66 -12.26 15.83
CA GLY A 27 -22.09 -12.48 15.66
C GLY A 27 -22.53 -12.66 14.20
N PHE A 28 -21.60 -12.86 13.25
CA PHE A 28 -21.92 -13.21 11.87
C PHE A 28 -22.66 -14.57 11.81
N VAL A 29 -22.25 -15.51 12.65
CA VAL A 29 -22.91 -16.79 12.88
C VAL A 29 -23.41 -16.87 14.29
N LYS A 30 -24.74 -16.87 14.47
CA LYS A 30 -25.42 -17.02 15.79
C LYS A 30 -25.95 -18.43 16.06
N ARG A 31 -26.10 -19.25 15.00
CA ARG A 31 -26.62 -20.63 15.05
C ARG A 31 -25.92 -21.45 13.98
N ILE A 32 -25.96 -22.78 14.10
CA ILE A 32 -25.42 -23.66 13.09
C ILE A 32 -26.02 -23.32 11.71
N PRO A 33 -25.19 -22.97 10.71
CA PRO A 33 -25.67 -22.57 9.39
C PRO A 33 -26.34 -23.77 8.69
N ARG A 34 -27.55 -23.58 8.13
CA ARG A 34 -28.24 -24.66 7.38
C ARG A 34 -27.63 -24.89 5.99
N LYS A 35 -27.29 -23.84 5.24
CA LYS A 35 -26.82 -23.94 3.85
C LYS A 35 -25.54 -23.17 3.56
N ILE A 36 -25.39 -22.00 4.15
CA ILE A 36 -24.26 -21.10 3.85
C ILE A 36 -23.43 -20.97 5.13
N ASP A 37 -22.37 -21.72 5.22
CA ASP A 37 -21.36 -21.59 6.26
C ASP A 37 -20.38 -20.43 5.98
N PRO A 38 -19.59 -20.00 6.95
CA PRO A 38 -18.63 -18.91 6.79
C PRO A 38 -17.60 -19.17 5.70
N MET A 39 -17.08 -20.38 5.60
CA MET A 39 -16.04 -20.74 4.61
C MET A 39 -16.56 -20.65 3.19
N ASN A 40 -17.71 -21.27 2.89
CA ASN A 40 -18.32 -21.22 1.57
C ASN A 40 -18.71 -19.80 1.17
N PHE A 41 -19.18 -19.00 2.14
CA PHE A 41 -19.45 -17.58 1.92
C PHE A 41 -18.16 -16.82 1.59
N PHE A 42 -17.10 -17.02 2.36
CA PHE A 42 -15.78 -16.39 2.15
C PHE A 42 -15.19 -16.75 0.80
N ILE A 43 -15.12 -18.03 0.44
CA ILE A 43 -14.58 -18.50 -0.85
C ILE A 43 -15.39 -17.94 -2.01
N SER A 44 -16.72 -17.92 -1.92
CA SER A 44 -17.57 -17.37 -2.98
C SER A 44 -17.28 -15.91 -3.27
N LEU A 45 -16.99 -15.14 -2.22
CA LEU A 45 -16.65 -13.71 -2.33
C LEU A 45 -15.25 -13.53 -2.90
N LEU A 46 -14.25 -14.30 -2.48
CA LEU A 46 -12.91 -14.28 -3.08
C LEU A 46 -12.97 -14.56 -4.58
N LEU A 47 -13.64 -15.64 -4.97
CA LEU A 47 -13.84 -16.00 -6.39
C LEU A 47 -14.56 -14.88 -7.16
N SER A 48 -15.47 -14.16 -6.51
CA SER A 48 -16.19 -13.04 -7.15
C SER A 48 -15.33 -11.80 -7.35
N ILE A 49 -14.44 -11.49 -6.43
CA ILE A 49 -13.45 -10.41 -6.58
C ILE A 49 -12.50 -10.75 -7.71
N PHE A 50 -11.92 -11.93 -7.71
CA PHE A 50 -10.97 -12.35 -8.74
C PHE A 50 -11.57 -12.41 -10.14
N CYS A 51 -12.83 -12.83 -10.25
CA CYS A 51 -13.57 -12.79 -11.52
C CYS A 51 -14.08 -11.39 -11.92
N GLY A 52 -13.89 -10.35 -11.09
CA GLY A 52 -14.37 -9.02 -11.34
C GLY A 52 -15.91 -8.86 -11.37
N LYS A 53 -16.65 -9.79 -10.76
CA LYS A 53 -18.12 -9.85 -10.78
C LYS A 53 -18.72 -10.02 -9.37
N ASN A 54 -18.42 -9.07 -8.47
CA ASN A 54 -18.93 -9.10 -7.08
C ASN A 54 -20.37 -8.57 -7.00
N THR A 55 -21.34 -9.40 -7.41
CA THR A 55 -22.78 -9.13 -7.26
C THR A 55 -23.44 -10.22 -6.39
N TYR A 56 -24.55 -9.89 -5.73
CA TYR A 56 -25.30 -10.86 -4.93
C TYR A 56 -25.70 -12.11 -5.72
N SER A 57 -26.10 -11.94 -6.99
CA SER A 57 -26.47 -13.05 -7.87
C SER A 57 -25.27 -13.93 -8.18
N ASN A 58 -24.10 -13.37 -8.50
CA ASN A 58 -22.90 -14.16 -8.77
C ASN A 58 -22.38 -14.86 -7.53
N ASN A 59 -22.43 -14.20 -6.38
CA ASN A 59 -22.05 -14.81 -5.11
C ASN A 59 -22.98 -15.99 -4.78
N ALA A 60 -24.30 -15.83 -4.97
CA ALA A 60 -25.27 -16.90 -4.78
C ALA A 60 -24.99 -18.12 -5.68
N LYS A 61 -24.70 -17.89 -6.97
CA LYS A 61 -24.33 -18.96 -7.92
C LYS A 61 -23.06 -19.70 -7.49
N LYS A 62 -22.05 -18.96 -7.01
CA LYS A 62 -20.79 -19.55 -6.55
C LYS A 62 -20.98 -20.37 -5.28
N ILE A 63 -21.75 -19.86 -4.31
CA ILE A 63 -22.11 -20.62 -3.12
C ILE A 63 -22.88 -21.89 -3.52
N ALA A 64 -23.86 -21.75 -4.39
CA ALA A 64 -24.63 -22.90 -4.88
C ALA A 64 -23.73 -23.96 -5.51
N SER A 65 -22.75 -23.58 -6.29
CA SER A 65 -21.74 -24.47 -6.87
C SER A 65 -20.83 -25.13 -5.81
N LEU A 66 -20.54 -24.41 -4.70
CA LEU A 66 -19.72 -24.93 -3.61
C LEU A 66 -20.45 -25.99 -2.77
N ILE A 67 -21.73 -25.76 -2.50
CA ILE A 67 -22.52 -26.60 -1.57
C ILE A 67 -23.36 -27.65 -2.28
N GLY A 68 -23.43 -27.63 -3.62
CA GLY A 68 -24.27 -28.55 -4.42
C GLY A 68 -25.79 -28.31 -4.27
N ASP A 69 -26.20 -27.11 -3.79
CA ASP A 69 -27.63 -26.81 -3.57
C ASP A 69 -27.92 -25.33 -3.98
N THR A 70 -29.18 -25.03 -4.24
CA THR A 70 -29.60 -23.70 -4.69
C THR A 70 -29.52 -22.65 -3.59
N VAL A 71 -29.03 -21.47 -3.93
CA VAL A 71 -28.93 -20.30 -3.06
C VAL A 71 -29.54 -19.07 -3.73
N SER A 72 -30.43 -18.38 -3.03
CA SER A 72 -31.04 -17.16 -3.55
C SER A 72 -30.15 -15.93 -3.34
N LYS A 73 -30.24 -14.93 -4.23
CA LYS A 73 -29.57 -13.63 -4.05
C LYS A 73 -29.98 -12.93 -2.75
N GLN A 74 -31.22 -13.15 -2.29
CA GLN A 74 -31.73 -12.59 -1.03
C GLN A 74 -31.02 -13.19 0.18
N ALA A 75 -30.65 -14.47 0.14
CA ALA A 75 -29.89 -15.12 1.23
C ALA A 75 -28.52 -14.48 1.39
N VAL A 76 -27.84 -14.14 0.28
CA VAL A 76 -26.57 -13.41 0.30
C VAL A 76 -26.76 -11.96 0.75
N PHE A 77 -27.81 -11.29 0.26
CA PHE A 77 -28.15 -9.92 0.67
C PHE A 77 -28.39 -9.79 2.18
N LYS A 78 -29.18 -10.69 2.77
CA LYS A 78 -29.47 -10.71 4.20
C LYS A 78 -28.23 -10.94 5.08
N ARG A 79 -27.17 -11.53 4.53
CA ARG A 79 -25.89 -11.71 5.22
C ARG A 79 -24.97 -10.49 5.12
N THR A 80 -25.28 -9.48 4.29
CA THR A 80 -24.47 -8.26 4.15
C THR A 80 -24.96 -7.22 5.14
N LYS A 81 -24.44 -7.27 6.35
CA LYS A 81 -24.81 -6.45 7.50
C LYS A 81 -23.59 -6.11 8.36
N GLU A 82 -23.75 -5.37 9.43
CA GLU A 82 -22.68 -4.90 10.29
C GLU A 82 -21.80 -6.04 10.83
N GLU A 83 -22.43 -7.11 11.35
CA GLU A 83 -21.68 -8.26 11.86
C GLU A 83 -20.80 -8.94 10.77
N THR A 84 -21.20 -8.82 9.50
CA THR A 84 -20.35 -9.29 8.39
C THR A 84 -19.14 -8.40 8.18
N VAL A 85 -19.30 -7.08 8.36
CA VAL A 85 -18.18 -6.13 8.29
C VAL A 85 -17.19 -6.42 9.40
N GLU A 86 -17.65 -6.63 10.63
CA GLU A 86 -16.78 -6.97 11.76
C GLU A 86 -16.05 -8.30 11.57
N TRP A 87 -16.75 -9.30 11.06
CA TRP A 87 -16.14 -10.57 10.68
C TRP A 87 -15.03 -10.40 9.64
N LEU A 88 -15.25 -9.59 8.61
CA LEU A 88 -14.24 -9.32 7.59
C LEU A 88 -13.05 -8.52 8.12
N LYS A 89 -13.26 -7.62 9.06
CA LYS A 89 -12.16 -6.93 9.77
C LYS A 89 -11.30 -7.93 10.54
N GLY A 90 -11.92 -8.85 11.26
CA GLY A 90 -11.23 -9.93 11.96
C GLY A 90 -10.41 -10.81 11.01
N ILE A 91 -10.99 -11.21 9.88
CA ILE A 91 -10.29 -11.99 8.85
C ILE A 91 -9.11 -11.20 8.24
N LEU A 92 -9.28 -9.92 7.97
CA LEU A 92 -8.19 -9.09 7.44
C LEU A 92 -7.03 -9.01 8.44
N THR A 93 -7.33 -8.82 9.71
CA THR A 93 -6.35 -8.83 10.81
C THR A 93 -5.63 -10.17 10.88
N LEU A 94 -6.36 -11.28 10.88
CA LEU A 94 -5.79 -12.62 10.88
C LEU A 94 -4.89 -12.86 9.64
N ALA A 95 -5.33 -12.45 8.45
CA ALA A 95 -4.55 -12.57 7.23
C ALA A 95 -3.21 -11.80 7.32
N ILE A 96 -3.25 -10.58 7.82
CA ILE A 96 -2.04 -9.75 8.02
C ILE A 96 -1.10 -10.43 9.03
N LEU A 97 -1.62 -10.91 10.15
CA LEU A 97 -0.82 -11.60 11.17
C LEU A 97 -0.13 -12.83 10.61
N LYS A 98 -0.87 -13.77 10.02
CA LYS A 98 -0.30 -15.00 9.43
C LYS A 98 0.74 -14.72 8.34
N ILE A 99 0.48 -13.73 7.49
CA ILE A 99 1.45 -13.32 6.47
C ILE A 99 2.70 -12.68 7.11
N SER A 100 2.56 -11.96 8.22
CA SER A 100 3.70 -11.37 8.92
C SER A 100 4.65 -12.40 9.54
N GLU A 101 4.15 -13.59 9.86
CA GLU A 101 4.93 -14.73 10.40
C GLU A 101 5.79 -15.41 9.31
N ILE A 102 5.45 -15.23 8.03
CA ILE A 102 6.25 -15.76 6.93
C ILE A 102 7.66 -15.18 7.03
N LYS A 103 8.68 -16.04 7.04
CA LYS A 103 10.08 -15.63 7.09
C LYS A 103 10.41 -14.69 5.94
N GLN A 104 11.27 -13.71 6.22
CA GLN A 104 11.80 -12.84 5.19
C GLN A 104 12.48 -13.70 4.11
N ARG A 105 12.19 -13.38 2.85
CA ARG A 105 12.75 -14.12 1.72
C ARG A 105 14.17 -13.64 1.45
N GLU A 106 15.07 -14.55 1.10
CA GLU A 106 16.49 -14.23 0.82
C GLU A 106 16.65 -13.14 -0.23
N ILE A 107 15.80 -13.12 -1.27
CA ILE A 107 15.83 -12.10 -2.33
C ILE A 107 15.60 -10.66 -1.84
N PHE A 108 15.11 -10.47 -0.62
CA PHE A 108 14.91 -9.16 0.01
C PHE A 108 15.80 -8.95 1.24
N ASN A 109 16.74 -9.84 1.47
CA ASN A 109 17.74 -9.68 2.53
C ASN A 109 18.87 -8.77 2.03
N ILE A 110 18.70 -7.47 2.20
CA ILE A 110 19.60 -6.43 1.69
C ILE A 110 20.30 -5.78 2.88
N ASP A 111 21.62 -5.89 2.91
CA ASP A 111 22.47 -5.50 4.04
C ASP A 111 22.27 -4.07 4.53
N ILE A 112 21.97 -3.12 3.64
CA ILE A 112 21.76 -1.74 4.05
C ILE A 112 20.59 -1.57 5.04
N PHE A 113 19.63 -2.52 5.04
CA PHE A 113 18.45 -2.46 5.92
C PHE A 113 18.66 -3.21 7.24
N ARG A 114 19.78 -3.84 7.49
CA ARG A 114 20.06 -4.66 8.70
C ARG A 114 19.85 -3.93 10.03
N ASN A 115 19.92 -2.62 10.03
CA ASN A 115 19.72 -1.79 11.21
C ASN A 115 18.24 -1.47 11.50
N PHE A 116 17.31 -1.94 10.65
CA PHE A 116 15.89 -1.66 10.77
C PHE A 116 15.09 -2.96 10.88
N ASN A 117 14.14 -3.00 11.80
CA ASN A 117 13.24 -4.15 11.96
C ASN A 117 12.31 -4.30 10.78
N ARG A 118 11.74 -3.19 10.32
CA ARG A 118 10.88 -3.09 9.14
C ARG A 118 11.19 -1.81 8.37
N VAL A 119 10.96 -1.85 7.07
CA VAL A 119 10.98 -0.64 6.22
C VAL A 119 9.57 -0.45 5.67
N ILE A 120 8.84 0.50 6.24
CA ILE A 120 7.41 0.70 6.01
C ILE A 120 7.20 1.89 5.07
N LEU A 121 6.61 1.61 3.91
CA LEU A 121 6.03 2.64 3.05
C LEU A 121 4.61 2.93 3.53
N ASN A 122 4.30 4.20 3.78
CA ASN A 122 2.94 4.61 4.11
C ASN A 122 2.45 5.66 3.11
N ASP A 123 1.32 5.37 2.50
CA ASP A 123 0.64 6.26 1.55
C ASP A 123 -0.87 5.98 1.56
N SER A 124 -1.65 6.82 0.91
CA SER A 124 -3.10 6.70 0.87
C SER A 124 -3.66 6.64 -0.55
N THR A 125 -4.82 6.00 -0.70
CA THR A 125 -5.58 6.00 -1.94
C THR A 125 -7.04 6.35 -1.69
N ASN A 126 -7.62 7.16 -2.57
CA ASN A 126 -9.00 7.63 -2.47
C ASN A 126 -9.92 6.79 -3.35
N ILE A 127 -11.12 6.49 -2.82
CA ILE A 127 -12.17 5.73 -3.48
C ILE A 127 -13.48 6.51 -3.35
N SER A 128 -14.11 6.83 -4.48
CA SER A 128 -15.43 7.45 -4.49
C SER A 128 -16.49 6.45 -4.04
N VAL A 129 -17.34 6.86 -3.12
CA VAL A 129 -18.45 6.05 -2.59
C VAL A 129 -19.78 6.76 -2.85
N PRO A 130 -20.93 6.07 -2.72
CA PRO A 130 -22.24 6.67 -2.96
C PRO A 130 -22.46 7.95 -2.17
N ALA A 131 -23.00 9.00 -2.81
CA ALA A 131 -23.20 10.33 -2.21
C ALA A 131 -24.00 10.31 -0.91
N LYS A 132 -24.93 9.36 -0.73
CA LYS A 132 -25.68 9.16 0.51
C LYS A 132 -24.82 8.83 1.74
N LEU A 133 -23.56 8.43 1.54
CA LEU A 133 -22.60 8.16 2.60
C LEU A 133 -21.73 9.37 2.96
N TYR A 134 -22.09 10.57 2.47
CA TYR A 134 -21.32 11.79 2.70
C TYR A 134 -21.14 12.12 4.19
N ASN A 135 -22.13 11.87 5.02
CA ASN A 135 -22.04 12.14 6.46
C ASN A 135 -20.95 11.28 7.15
N ILE A 136 -20.63 10.13 6.57
CA ILE A 136 -19.61 9.20 7.10
C ILE A 136 -18.27 9.44 6.40
N PHE A 137 -18.31 9.51 5.06
CA PHE A 137 -17.11 9.67 4.23
C PHE A 137 -17.14 11.03 3.52
N GLY A 138 -17.07 12.11 4.29
CA GLY A 138 -17.03 13.46 3.74
C GLY A 138 -15.90 13.62 2.72
N GLY A 139 -16.26 14.09 1.53
CA GLY A 139 -15.34 14.33 0.42
C GLY A 139 -15.06 15.82 0.19
N SER A 140 -14.40 16.14 -0.93
CA SER A 140 -14.20 17.51 -1.36
C SER A 140 -15.52 18.12 -1.84
N LYS A 141 -15.76 19.38 -1.47
CA LYS A 141 -16.79 20.18 -2.14
C LYS A 141 -16.19 20.72 -3.44
N ASN A 142 -16.78 20.38 -4.57
CA ASN A 142 -16.43 21.02 -5.83
C ASN A 142 -17.03 22.44 -5.89
N GLN A 143 -16.44 23.33 -6.72
CA GLN A 143 -16.95 24.69 -6.94
C GLN A 143 -18.42 24.73 -7.41
N THR A 144 -18.92 23.61 -7.92
CA THR A 144 -20.31 23.43 -8.39
C THR A 144 -21.25 22.90 -7.30
N ASN A 145 -20.88 22.98 -6.02
CA ASN A 145 -21.65 22.49 -4.85
C ASN A 145 -22.03 20.99 -4.89
N LYS A 146 -21.49 20.19 -5.78
CA LYS A 146 -21.70 18.74 -5.76
C LYS A 146 -20.88 18.13 -4.60
N THR A 147 -21.57 17.65 -3.60
CA THR A 147 -20.98 16.90 -2.50
C THR A 147 -20.55 15.51 -2.99
N THR A 148 -19.28 15.20 -2.86
CA THR A 148 -18.76 13.87 -3.18
C THR A 148 -18.41 13.14 -1.88
N ALA A 149 -18.94 11.94 -1.70
CA ALA A 149 -18.48 11.07 -0.62
C ALA A 149 -17.24 10.31 -1.09
N THR A 150 -16.19 10.33 -0.28
CA THR A 150 -14.90 9.71 -0.62
C THR A 150 -14.31 9.03 0.59
N LEU A 151 -14.08 7.74 0.46
CA LEU A 151 -13.36 6.90 1.42
C LEU A 151 -11.87 6.95 1.08
N LYS A 152 -11.03 7.05 2.09
CA LYS A 152 -9.57 7.00 1.97
C LYS A 152 -9.05 5.74 2.65
N ILE A 153 -8.22 4.97 1.95
CA ILE A 153 -7.51 3.83 2.51
C ILE A 153 -6.06 4.23 2.71
N GLN A 154 -5.61 4.19 3.96
CA GLN A 154 -4.19 4.28 4.31
C GLN A 154 -3.61 2.87 4.25
N GLY A 155 -2.48 2.70 3.57
CA GLY A 155 -1.77 1.43 3.50
C GLY A 155 -0.38 1.53 4.12
N TYR A 156 0.00 0.54 4.91
CA TYR A 156 1.31 0.42 5.53
C TYR A 156 1.98 -0.85 4.99
N PHE A 157 2.98 -0.68 4.16
CA PHE A 157 3.59 -1.76 3.39
C PHE A 157 5.05 -1.97 3.76
N ASN A 158 5.40 -3.14 4.28
CA ASN A 158 6.77 -3.52 4.61
C ASN A 158 7.48 -4.08 3.36
N ILE A 159 8.50 -3.38 2.88
CA ILE A 159 9.23 -3.80 1.68
C ILE A 159 10.19 -4.96 1.92
N LEU A 160 10.60 -5.23 3.16
CA LEU A 160 11.50 -6.35 3.45
C LEU A 160 10.79 -7.70 3.37
N LYS A 161 9.49 -7.74 3.65
CA LYS A 161 8.65 -8.92 3.52
C LYS A 161 7.68 -8.86 2.34
N GLU A 162 7.64 -7.72 1.63
CA GLU A 162 6.67 -7.45 0.55
C GLU A 162 5.23 -7.76 0.98
N ASN A 163 4.82 -7.27 2.15
CA ASN A 163 3.50 -7.48 2.70
C ASN A 163 2.91 -6.21 3.34
N PHE A 164 1.59 -6.17 3.46
CA PHE A 164 0.93 -5.13 4.24
C PHE A 164 1.01 -5.44 5.73
N CYS A 165 1.29 -4.41 6.54
CA CYS A 165 1.28 -4.48 8.00
C CYS A 165 -0.07 -4.04 8.57
N HIS A 166 -0.73 -3.09 7.91
CA HIS A 166 -1.95 -2.48 8.40
C HIS A 166 -2.70 -1.71 7.31
N PHE A 167 -4.00 -1.53 7.52
CA PHE A 167 -4.87 -0.65 6.73
C PHE A 167 -5.77 0.17 7.65
N ASP A 168 -5.88 1.48 7.37
CA ASP A 168 -6.92 2.33 7.96
C ASP A 168 -7.90 2.79 6.89
N ILE A 169 -9.18 2.74 7.22
CA ILE A 169 -10.25 3.28 6.38
C ILE A 169 -10.78 4.54 7.03
N THR A 170 -10.59 5.67 6.38
CA THR A 170 -10.91 7.00 6.93
C THR A 170 -11.70 7.84 5.92
N PRO A 171 -12.44 8.86 6.39
CA PRO A 171 -13.04 9.83 5.49
C PRO A 171 -11.98 10.71 4.82
N TYR A 172 -12.25 11.21 3.62
CA TYR A 172 -11.34 12.06 2.85
C TYR A 172 -10.92 13.34 3.58
N ASN A 173 -11.79 13.93 4.39
CA ASN A 173 -11.52 15.14 5.16
C ASN A 173 -10.47 14.94 6.27
N LYS A 174 -10.16 13.71 6.67
CA LYS A 174 -8.95 13.37 7.40
C LYS A 174 -7.78 13.36 6.40
N ASN A 175 -7.19 14.55 6.16
CA ASN A 175 -6.06 14.68 5.23
C ASN A 175 -4.81 13.94 5.75
N ASP A 176 -3.82 13.73 4.88
CA ASP A 176 -2.62 12.95 5.21
C ASP A 176 -1.81 13.56 6.36
N GLN A 177 -1.84 14.89 6.51
CA GLN A 177 -1.18 15.56 7.64
C GLN A 177 -1.86 15.25 8.98
N LYS A 178 -3.19 15.15 9.02
CA LYS A 178 -3.93 14.70 10.22
C LYS A 178 -3.71 13.20 10.47
N ALA A 179 -3.69 12.40 9.41
CA ALA A 179 -3.40 10.97 9.47
C ALA A 179 -1.92 10.66 9.79
N ALA A 180 -1.04 11.67 9.80
CA ALA A 180 0.37 11.44 10.09
C ALA A 180 0.63 10.86 11.49
N HIS A 181 -0.26 11.10 12.45
CA HIS A 181 -0.19 10.55 13.81
C HIS A 181 -0.54 9.06 13.90
N ASP A 182 -1.34 8.53 12.99
CA ASP A 182 -1.80 7.13 13.00
C ASP A 182 -0.63 6.14 12.83
N ILE A 183 0.56 6.62 12.50
CA ILE A 183 1.76 5.78 12.40
C ILE A 183 2.13 5.12 13.72
N PHE A 184 1.82 5.76 14.84
CA PHE A 184 2.17 5.23 16.17
C PHE A 184 1.33 4.03 16.58
N ASP A 185 0.23 3.76 15.89
CA ASP A 185 -0.57 2.54 16.07
C ASP A 185 0.05 1.34 15.32
N VAL A 186 1.02 1.59 14.43
CA VAL A 186 1.62 0.57 13.56
C VAL A 186 3.12 0.44 13.76
N ALA A 187 3.83 1.56 13.85
CA ALA A 187 5.29 1.59 13.91
C ALA A 187 5.81 1.17 15.29
N GLN A 188 6.92 0.46 15.26
CA GLN A 188 7.65 -0.01 16.45
C GLN A 188 9.05 0.61 16.47
N PRO A 189 9.74 0.62 17.63
CA PRO A 189 11.13 1.03 17.70
C PRO A 189 11.99 0.30 16.66
N PHE A 190 12.92 1.03 16.06
CA PHE A 190 13.82 0.59 15.00
C PHE A 190 13.15 0.30 13.64
N ASP A 191 11.89 0.65 13.44
CA ASP A 191 11.31 0.69 12.09
C ASP A 191 11.82 1.92 11.33
N LEU A 192 11.93 1.79 10.01
CA LEU A 192 12.14 2.92 9.09
C LEU A 192 10.84 3.24 8.36
N ILE A 193 10.38 4.48 8.47
CA ILE A 193 9.15 4.96 7.82
C ILE A 193 9.51 5.86 6.63
N ILE A 194 8.99 5.54 5.46
CA ILE A 194 9.16 6.34 4.24
C ILE A 194 7.79 6.86 3.80
N ARG A 195 7.62 8.19 3.81
CA ARG A 195 6.34 8.86 3.54
C ARG A 195 6.44 9.95 2.49
N ASP A 196 5.30 10.25 1.86
CA ASP A 196 5.20 11.41 0.99
C ASP A 196 5.09 12.72 1.78
N LEU A 197 5.27 13.83 1.05
CA LEU A 197 5.20 15.20 1.61
C LEU A 197 3.83 15.52 2.26
N GLY A 198 2.76 14.83 1.86
CA GLY A 198 1.44 14.98 2.46
C GLY A 198 1.42 14.74 3.98
N TYR A 199 2.27 13.83 4.46
CA TYR A 199 2.39 13.47 5.89
C TYR A 199 3.37 14.36 6.67
N PHE A 200 3.88 15.44 6.09
CA PHE A 200 4.87 16.29 6.74
C PHE A 200 4.28 16.98 7.98
N SER A 201 4.76 16.61 9.15
CA SER A 201 4.39 17.19 10.44
C SER A 201 5.59 17.18 11.38
N SER A 202 6.06 18.37 11.77
CA SER A 202 7.22 18.49 12.67
C SER A 202 6.94 17.89 14.05
N GLN A 203 5.70 17.95 14.54
CA GLN A 203 5.31 17.31 15.80
C GLN A 203 5.42 15.78 15.70
N VAL A 204 5.00 15.21 14.57
CA VAL A 204 5.10 13.77 14.34
C VAL A 204 6.56 13.35 14.22
N PHE A 205 7.40 14.10 13.52
CA PHE A 205 8.84 13.78 13.42
C PHE A 205 9.52 13.80 14.79
N LYS A 206 9.17 14.77 15.66
CA LYS A 206 9.68 14.81 17.03
C LYS A 206 9.33 13.51 17.77
N LYS A 207 8.06 13.13 17.75
CA LYS A 207 7.57 11.87 18.37
C LYS A 207 8.22 10.62 17.77
N ILE A 208 8.43 10.56 16.45
CA ILE A 208 9.13 9.46 15.78
C ILE A 208 10.53 9.29 16.36
N ILE A 209 11.29 10.38 16.52
CA ILE A 209 12.64 10.35 17.11
C ILE A 209 12.59 9.91 18.57
N GLU A 210 11.66 10.45 19.36
CA GLU A 210 11.48 10.11 20.77
C GLU A 210 11.14 8.62 20.99
N ASN A 211 10.46 7.97 20.03
CA ASN A 211 10.12 6.56 20.07
C ASN A 211 11.15 5.65 19.37
N SER A 212 12.37 6.13 19.12
CA SER A 212 13.43 5.36 18.46
C SER A 212 13.03 4.80 17.09
N ILE A 213 12.17 5.50 16.37
CA ILE A 213 11.74 5.16 15.01
C ILE A 213 12.57 6.01 14.04
N PHE A 214 12.87 5.45 12.87
CA PHE A 214 13.57 6.16 11.80
C PHE A 214 12.59 6.62 10.72
N PHE A 215 12.96 7.70 10.01
CA PHE A 215 12.15 8.18 8.90
C PHE A 215 12.97 8.78 7.76
N ILE A 216 12.40 8.76 6.57
CA ILE A 216 12.79 9.60 5.44
C ILE A 216 11.54 10.30 4.92
N SER A 217 11.60 11.62 4.79
CA SER A 217 10.54 12.44 4.22
C SER A 217 11.11 13.49 3.29
N ARG A 218 10.32 13.98 2.33
CA ARG A 218 10.66 15.19 1.59
C ARG A 218 10.52 16.41 2.50
N LEU A 219 11.40 17.38 2.33
CA LEU A 219 11.27 18.64 3.02
C LEU A 219 10.17 19.51 2.38
N ARG A 220 9.28 20.08 3.20
CA ARG A 220 8.33 21.10 2.76
C ARG A 220 9.06 22.43 2.59
N LEU A 221 9.07 22.99 1.39
CA LEU A 221 9.90 24.17 1.04
C LEU A 221 9.63 25.43 1.88
N ASN A 222 8.43 25.54 2.45
CA ASN A 222 8.07 26.67 3.32
C ASN A 222 8.44 26.45 4.80
N THR A 223 9.16 25.38 5.12
CA THR A 223 9.58 25.09 6.49
C THR A 223 10.75 25.98 6.88
N THR A 224 10.66 26.62 8.05
CA THR A 224 11.79 27.35 8.63
C THR A 224 12.86 26.37 9.07
N ILE A 225 14.09 26.63 8.65
CA ILE A 225 15.26 25.79 8.92
C ILE A 225 16.29 26.60 9.70
N TYR A 226 16.91 25.97 10.68
CA TYR A 226 18.03 26.53 11.44
C TYR A 226 19.26 25.63 11.31
N LEU A 227 20.43 26.23 11.41
CA LEU A 227 21.69 25.50 11.50
C LEU A 227 21.76 24.65 12.78
N ALA A 228 22.83 23.90 12.95
CA ALA A 228 23.04 23.03 14.10
C ALA A 228 23.05 23.74 15.46
N ASP A 229 23.26 25.07 15.49
CA ASP A 229 23.16 25.91 16.68
C ASP A 229 21.70 26.13 17.15
N GLY A 230 20.72 25.75 16.33
CA GLY A 230 19.28 25.93 16.58
C GLY A 230 18.83 27.40 16.62
N LYS A 231 19.68 28.35 16.30
CA LYS A 231 19.43 29.81 16.37
C LYS A 231 19.55 30.49 15.01
N THR A 232 20.60 30.20 14.27
CA THR A 232 20.88 30.82 12.97
C THR A 232 19.97 30.27 11.89
N ARG A 233 19.12 31.12 11.30
CA ARG A 233 18.21 30.71 10.22
C ARG A 233 18.98 30.45 8.94
N LEU A 234 18.75 29.28 8.33
CA LEU A 234 19.39 28.87 7.08
C LEU A 234 18.59 29.37 5.87
N ASN A 235 19.25 30.09 4.96
CA ASN A 235 18.74 30.32 3.61
C ASN A 235 19.10 29.09 2.74
N LEU A 236 18.16 28.15 2.63
CA LEU A 236 18.38 26.88 1.95
C LEU A 236 18.82 27.05 0.50
N LEU A 237 18.16 27.94 -0.27
CA LEU A 237 18.51 28.15 -1.68
C LEU A 237 19.94 28.67 -1.85
N ARG A 238 20.34 29.65 -1.04
CA ARG A 238 21.71 30.19 -1.06
C ARG A 238 22.72 29.11 -0.72
N TYR A 239 22.45 28.33 0.31
CA TYR A 239 23.32 27.22 0.73
C TYR A 239 23.48 26.16 -0.38
N LEU A 240 22.39 25.73 -1.00
CA LEU A 240 22.42 24.75 -2.09
C LEU A 240 23.16 25.29 -3.32
N LYS A 241 23.02 26.59 -3.64
CA LYS A 241 23.77 27.23 -4.74
C LYS A 241 25.27 27.31 -4.47
N GLN A 242 25.68 27.58 -3.27
CA GLN A 242 27.10 27.62 -2.86
C GLN A 242 27.75 26.23 -2.95
N ASN A 243 26.97 25.16 -2.66
CA ASN A 243 27.43 23.77 -2.65
C ASN A 243 27.01 23.01 -3.92
N LYS A 244 26.70 23.70 -5.03
CA LYS A 244 26.22 23.07 -6.28
C LYS A 244 27.22 22.14 -6.97
N HIS A 245 28.48 22.17 -6.57
CA HIS A 245 29.57 21.31 -7.08
C HIS A 245 29.52 19.91 -6.46
N LEU A 246 28.81 19.74 -5.34
CA LEU A 246 28.61 18.44 -4.70
C LEU A 246 27.43 17.73 -5.34
N ASP A 247 27.58 16.45 -5.62
CA ASP A 247 26.48 15.58 -6.10
C ASP A 247 25.42 15.37 -5.02
N TYR A 248 25.88 15.22 -3.77
CA TYR A 248 25.05 15.04 -2.59
C TYR A 248 25.49 16.01 -1.48
N ILE A 249 24.53 16.65 -0.86
CA ILE A 249 24.72 17.57 0.25
C ILE A 249 24.11 16.94 1.51
N SER A 250 24.84 16.99 2.61
CA SER A 250 24.37 16.50 3.92
C SER A 250 24.66 17.53 4.99
N LEU A 251 23.66 17.91 5.80
CA LEU A 251 23.77 18.93 6.81
C LEU A 251 22.86 18.63 8.01
N ASN A 252 23.37 18.70 9.22
CA ASN A 252 22.54 18.64 10.42
C ASN A 252 21.85 20.00 10.64
N ILE A 253 20.55 19.97 10.83
CA ILE A 253 19.69 21.15 10.94
C ILE A 253 18.62 20.97 12.00
N PHE A 254 17.96 22.06 12.35
CA PHE A 254 16.66 22.01 13.04
C PHE A 254 15.57 22.50 12.10
N VAL A 255 14.45 21.78 12.07
CA VAL A 255 13.26 22.18 11.32
C VAL A 255 12.16 22.66 12.25
N ASN A 256 11.40 23.65 11.77
CA ASN A 256 10.27 24.29 12.44
C ASN A 256 10.69 25.19 13.61
N ASN A 257 10.00 26.33 13.75
CA ASN A 257 10.29 27.32 14.78
C ASN A 257 9.83 26.86 16.17
N LYS A 258 8.63 26.27 16.26
CA LYS A 258 8.01 25.86 17.54
C LYS A 258 8.65 24.62 18.13
N PHE A 259 8.87 23.59 17.32
CA PHE A 259 9.31 22.28 17.79
C PHE A 259 10.83 22.09 17.74
N LYS A 260 11.53 22.82 16.87
CA LYS A 260 12.99 22.70 16.64
C LYS A 260 13.46 21.26 16.61
N VAL A 261 12.92 20.51 15.66
CA VAL A 261 13.22 19.08 15.53
C VAL A 261 14.60 18.89 14.92
N PRO A 262 15.54 18.23 15.61
CA PRO A 262 16.86 17.94 15.07
C PRO A 262 16.74 16.87 13.97
N VAL A 263 17.20 17.18 12.77
CA VAL A 263 17.20 16.26 11.64
C VAL A 263 18.41 16.49 10.75
N ARG A 264 18.73 15.52 9.95
CA ARG A 264 19.70 15.59 8.87
C ARG A 264 18.98 15.98 7.59
N LEU A 265 19.36 17.08 6.98
CA LEU A 265 18.96 17.45 5.63
C LEU A 265 19.88 16.74 4.63
N VAL A 266 19.29 16.13 3.62
CA VAL A 266 20.00 15.52 2.49
C VAL A 266 19.45 16.11 1.21
N ALA A 267 20.31 16.57 0.31
CA ALA A 267 19.89 17.14 -0.97
C ALA A 267 20.76 16.65 -2.13
N THR A 268 20.14 16.49 -3.29
CA THR A 268 20.81 16.17 -4.56
C THR A 268 20.21 16.98 -5.68
N LYS A 269 21.02 17.36 -6.65
CA LYS A 269 20.58 18.08 -7.84
C LYS A 269 19.85 17.12 -8.78
N LEU A 270 18.68 17.51 -9.24
CA LEU A 270 17.92 16.69 -10.20
C LEU A 270 18.39 16.90 -11.64
N PRO A 271 18.23 15.88 -12.50
CA PRO A 271 18.41 16.05 -13.94
C PRO A 271 17.55 17.20 -14.48
N LYS A 272 18.08 17.92 -15.47
CA LYS A 272 17.44 19.14 -16.01
C LYS A 272 16.01 18.89 -16.50
N ASP A 273 15.77 17.79 -17.19
CA ASP A 273 14.44 17.39 -17.67
C ASP A 273 13.45 17.11 -16.55
N VAL A 274 13.88 16.48 -15.45
CA VAL A 274 13.06 16.23 -14.26
C VAL A 274 12.72 17.52 -13.53
N ALA A 275 13.72 18.39 -13.37
CA ALA A 275 13.54 19.70 -12.73
C ALA A 275 12.54 20.55 -13.52
N GLU A 276 12.64 20.59 -14.85
CA GLU A 276 11.75 21.37 -15.69
C GLU A 276 10.32 20.83 -15.67
N LYS A 277 10.13 19.51 -15.74
CA LYS A 277 8.80 18.89 -15.58
C LYS A 277 8.15 19.28 -14.24
N ARG A 278 8.93 19.31 -13.15
CA ARG A 278 8.40 19.74 -11.83
C ARG A 278 7.97 21.21 -11.84
N ARG A 279 8.78 22.11 -12.44
CA ARG A 279 8.46 23.52 -12.55
C ARG A 279 7.21 23.78 -13.39
N ILE A 280 7.09 23.10 -14.54
CA ILE A 280 5.91 23.19 -15.41
C ILE A 280 4.66 22.71 -14.67
N LYS A 281 4.74 21.56 -13.98
CA LYS A 281 3.62 21.01 -13.20
C LYS A 281 3.17 22.01 -12.12
N GLU A 282 4.11 22.63 -11.43
CA GLU A 282 3.80 23.57 -10.36
C GLU A 282 3.22 24.89 -10.90
N LYS A 283 3.72 25.42 -12.02
CA LYS A 283 3.16 26.59 -12.70
C LYS A 283 1.74 26.34 -13.22
N LYS A 284 1.42 25.11 -13.62
CA LYS A 284 0.08 24.70 -14.09
C LYS A 284 -0.89 24.36 -12.94
N ASN A 285 -0.46 24.47 -11.69
CA ASN A 285 -1.31 24.16 -10.56
C ASN A 285 -2.49 25.14 -10.50
N PRO A 286 -3.76 24.67 -10.55
CA PRO A 286 -4.93 25.53 -10.59
C PRO A 286 -5.23 26.27 -9.28
N ASP A 287 -4.53 25.95 -8.18
CA ASP A 287 -4.70 26.64 -6.91
C ASP A 287 -4.08 28.05 -6.98
N ARG A 288 -4.87 29.02 -7.46
CA ARG A 288 -4.48 30.43 -7.61
C ARG A 288 -4.06 31.12 -6.31
N ARG A 289 -4.32 30.51 -5.15
CA ARG A 289 -3.89 31.03 -3.82
C ARG A 289 -2.41 30.80 -3.55
N ARG A 290 -1.73 30.00 -4.38
CA ARG A 290 -0.30 29.70 -4.26
C ARG A 290 0.53 30.54 -5.23
N ASN A 291 0.87 31.77 -4.85
CA ASN A 291 1.92 32.50 -5.55
C ASN A 291 3.28 31.87 -5.19
N ILE A 292 3.84 31.13 -6.15
CA ILE A 292 5.11 30.43 -5.95
C ILE A 292 6.24 31.43 -6.16
N SER A 293 7.07 31.62 -5.13
CA SER A 293 8.24 32.47 -5.22
C SER A 293 9.25 31.91 -6.23
N LYS A 294 10.03 32.80 -6.86
CA LYS A 294 11.15 32.41 -7.73
C LYS A 294 12.09 31.44 -7.02
N ALA A 295 12.38 31.69 -5.74
CA ALA A 295 13.19 30.82 -4.90
C ALA A 295 12.63 29.38 -4.81
N ASN A 296 11.33 29.21 -4.60
CA ASN A 296 10.71 27.89 -4.55
C ASN A 296 10.75 27.19 -5.91
N LEU A 297 10.58 27.91 -7.02
CA LEU A 297 10.74 27.32 -8.36
C LEU A 297 12.18 26.84 -8.62
N GLU A 298 13.19 27.54 -8.11
CA GLU A 298 14.56 27.08 -8.19
C GLU A 298 14.82 25.85 -7.32
N LEU A 299 14.27 25.81 -6.10
CA LEU A 299 14.35 24.66 -5.20
C LEU A 299 13.71 23.37 -5.77
N LEU A 300 12.74 23.49 -6.70
CA LEU A 300 12.19 22.32 -7.42
C LEU A 300 13.22 21.59 -8.29
N GLY A 301 14.36 22.22 -8.56
CA GLY A 301 15.51 21.59 -9.22
C GLY A 301 16.32 20.64 -8.33
N TRP A 302 15.94 20.49 -7.08
CA TRP A 302 16.61 19.66 -6.10
C TRP A 302 15.68 18.57 -5.54
N GLY A 303 16.24 17.40 -5.25
CA GLY A 303 15.65 16.42 -4.36
C GLY A 303 16.09 16.76 -2.93
N ILE A 304 15.16 17.15 -2.06
CA ILE A 304 15.48 17.60 -0.72
C ILE A 304 14.72 16.75 0.28
N TYR A 305 15.46 16.06 1.14
CA TYR A 305 14.96 15.10 2.11
C TYR A 305 15.40 15.46 3.52
N ILE A 306 14.63 15.01 4.50
CA ILE A 306 15.00 15.04 5.91
C ILE A 306 14.90 13.63 6.50
N THR A 307 15.80 13.33 7.43
CA THR A 307 15.88 12.05 8.10
C THR A 307 16.52 12.19 9.49
N ASN A 308 16.30 11.24 10.37
CA ASN A 308 17.06 11.10 11.63
C ASN A 308 18.13 9.98 11.54
N ILE A 309 18.34 9.39 10.36
CA ILE A 309 19.38 8.38 10.14
C ILE A 309 20.75 9.06 10.10
N LEU A 310 21.67 8.57 10.91
CA LEU A 310 23.02 9.15 11.02
C LEU A 310 23.86 8.89 9.76
N PRO A 311 24.83 9.78 9.43
CA PRO A 311 25.74 9.60 8.31
C PRO A 311 26.57 8.31 8.37
N THR A 312 26.82 7.80 9.58
CA THR A 312 27.55 6.53 9.83
C THR A 312 26.74 5.29 9.47
N VAL A 313 25.40 5.41 9.43
CA VAL A 313 24.49 4.32 9.00
C VAL A 313 24.27 4.37 7.50
N TRP A 314 23.91 5.56 7.00
CA TRP A 314 23.71 5.78 5.55
C TRP A 314 24.32 7.10 5.10
N ASP A 315 25.06 7.07 4.02
CA ASP A 315 25.51 8.26 3.34
C ASP A 315 24.34 9.04 2.70
N ALA A 316 24.60 10.20 2.14
CA ALA A 316 23.57 11.02 1.53
C ALA A 316 22.99 10.40 0.25
N LYS A 317 23.81 9.67 -0.51
CA LYS A 317 23.39 8.98 -1.72
C LYS A 317 22.36 7.89 -1.37
N THR A 318 22.67 7.05 -0.41
CA THR A 318 21.78 5.97 0.06
C THR A 318 20.42 6.50 0.49
N VAL A 319 20.36 7.59 1.27
CA VAL A 319 19.08 8.23 1.66
C VAL A 319 18.25 8.65 0.44
N CYS A 320 18.90 9.25 -0.58
CA CYS A 320 18.22 9.67 -1.81
C CYS A 320 17.70 8.48 -2.63
N GLU A 321 18.47 7.40 -2.72
CA GLU A 321 18.12 6.20 -3.47
C GLU A 321 17.02 5.40 -2.77
N VAL A 322 17.11 5.21 -1.45
CA VAL A 322 16.09 4.52 -0.65
C VAL A 322 14.75 5.25 -0.72
N TYR A 323 14.73 6.58 -0.70
CA TYR A 323 13.47 7.31 -0.85
C TYR A 323 12.74 6.99 -2.15
N GLN A 324 13.42 6.59 -3.21
CA GLN A 324 12.78 6.21 -4.49
C GLN A 324 11.92 4.96 -4.35
N LEU A 325 12.20 4.08 -3.38
CA LEU A 325 11.39 2.89 -3.10
C LEU A 325 9.94 3.24 -2.72
N ARG A 326 9.69 4.46 -2.21
CA ARG A 326 8.35 4.95 -1.93
C ARG A 326 7.38 4.77 -3.11
N TRP A 327 7.88 4.86 -4.34
CA TRP A 327 7.05 4.68 -5.53
C TRP A 327 6.40 3.29 -5.63
N ARG A 328 6.92 2.30 -4.90
CA ARG A 328 6.36 0.94 -4.89
C ARG A 328 4.89 0.92 -4.48
N ILE A 329 4.52 1.64 -3.42
CA ILE A 329 3.15 1.64 -2.91
C ILE A 329 2.16 2.27 -3.91
N GLU A 330 2.59 3.27 -4.70
CA GLU A 330 1.76 3.88 -5.75
C GLU A 330 1.44 2.87 -6.87
N ILE A 331 2.41 2.04 -7.25
CA ILE A 331 2.21 0.96 -8.24
C ILE A 331 1.23 -0.08 -7.69
N ILE A 332 1.36 -0.43 -6.42
CA ILE A 332 0.46 -1.37 -5.75
C ILE A 332 -0.98 -0.80 -5.74
N PHE A 333 -1.18 0.46 -5.33
CA PHE A 333 -2.50 1.10 -5.35
C PHE A 333 -3.09 1.21 -6.78
N LYS A 334 -2.25 1.40 -7.78
CA LYS A 334 -2.69 1.36 -9.18
C LYS A 334 -3.22 -0.02 -9.53
N SER A 335 -2.55 -1.09 -9.09
CA SER A 335 -3.02 -2.46 -9.32
C SER A 335 -4.36 -2.74 -8.64
N TRP A 336 -4.60 -2.21 -7.44
CA TRP A 336 -5.88 -2.35 -6.74
C TRP A 336 -7.06 -1.81 -7.54
N LYS A 337 -6.88 -0.64 -8.17
CA LYS A 337 -7.92 0.00 -8.97
C LYS A 337 -8.12 -0.68 -10.32
N SER A 338 -7.05 -1.13 -10.95
CA SER A 338 -7.10 -1.70 -12.30
C SER A 338 -7.56 -3.16 -12.31
N PHE A 339 -7.11 -3.99 -11.35
CA PHE A 339 -7.33 -5.43 -11.36
C PHE A 339 -8.38 -5.88 -10.35
N PHE A 340 -8.25 -5.46 -9.10
CA PHE A 340 -9.21 -5.82 -8.06
C PHE A 340 -10.46 -4.97 -8.08
N GLN A 341 -10.49 -3.93 -8.93
CA GLN A 341 -11.65 -3.05 -9.11
C GLN A 341 -12.18 -2.47 -7.79
N ILE A 342 -11.28 -2.24 -6.82
CA ILE A 342 -11.64 -1.74 -5.47
C ILE A 342 -12.42 -0.42 -5.56
N ALA A 343 -12.18 0.37 -6.61
CA ALA A 343 -12.87 1.63 -6.86
C ALA A 343 -14.25 1.47 -7.53
N ILE A 344 -14.64 0.26 -7.95
CA ILE A 344 -15.98 -0.02 -8.48
C ILE A 344 -16.91 -0.39 -7.33
N VAL A 345 -17.23 0.62 -6.54
CA VAL A 345 -18.03 0.46 -5.32
C VAL A 345 -19.51 0.30 -5.66
N PRO A 346 -20.23 -0.66 -5.04
CA PRO A 346 -21.66 -0.82 -5.26
C PRO A 346 -22.45 0.41 -4.79
N LYS A 347 -23.46 0.83 -5.56
CA LYS A 347 -24.39 1.92 -5.17
C LYS A 347 -25.37 1.43 -4.09
N ALA A 348 -24.87 1.17 -2.90
CA ALA A 348 -25.58 0.50 -1.83
C ALA A 348 -25.41 1.23 -0.50
N LYS A 349 -25.99 0.68 0.57
CA LYS A 349 -25.82 1.12 1.94
C LYS A 349 -24.38 0.87 2.46
N LEU A 350 -24.06 1.43 3.62
CA LEU A 350 -22.72 1.43 4.22
C LEU A 350 -22.12 0.02 4.28
N GLU A 351 -22.80 -0.91 4.92
CA GLU A 351 -22.29 -2.24 5.19
C GLU A 351 -21.92 -3.01 3.89
N ARG A 352 -22.67 -2.76 2.80
CA ARG A 352 -22.33 -3.34 1.50
C ARG A 352 -21.07 -2.74 0.90
N VAL A 353 -20.87 -1.44 1.09
CA VAL A 353 -19.66 -0.73 0.65
C VAL A 353 -18.47 -1.23 1.46
N GLU A 354 -18.58 -1.28 2.78
CA GLU A 354 -17.51 -1.76 3.67
C GLU A 354 -17.18 -3.24 3.40
N CYS A 355 -18.17 -4.11 3.25
CA CYS A 355 -17.95 -5.50 2.86
C CYS A 355 -17.16 -5.59 1.54
N HIS A 356 -17.49 -4.77 0.52
CA HIS A 356 -16.74 -4.75 -0.73
C HIS A 356 -15.28 -4.34 -0.50
N ILE A 357 -15.03 -3.30 0.28
CA ILE A 357 -13.69 -2.79 0.55
C ILE A 357 -12.86 -3.82 1.35
N TYR A 358 -13.35 -4.28 2.51
CA TYR A 358 -12.61 -5.24 3.34
C TYR A 358 -12.34 -6.55 2.61
N PHE A 359 -13.33 -7.06 1.89
CA PHE A 359 -13.15 -8.27 1.08
C PHE A 359 -12.08 -8.10 0.01
N THR A 360 -12.10 -6.95 -0.67
CA THR A 360 -11.09 -6.66 -1.69
C THR A 360 -9.70 -6.52 -1.08
N LEU A 361 -9.57 -5.90 0.11
CA LEU A 361 -8.29 -5.82 0.82
C LEU A 361 -7.76 -7.19 1.25
N ILE A 362 -8.65 -8.09 1.72
CA ILE A 362 -8.28 -9.47 2.03
C ILE A 362 -7.77 -10.18 0.77
N ALA A 363 -8.52 -10.11 -0.33
CA ALA A 363 -8.14 -10.72 -1.59
C ALA A 363 -6.78 -10.20 -2.11
N ILE A 364 -6.54 -8.89 -2.01
CA ILE A 364 -5.27 -8.25 -2.36
C ILE A 364 -4.14 -8.79 -1.49
N THR A 365 -4.34 -8.82 -0.18
CA THR A 365 -3.33 -9.23 0.81
C THR A 365 -2.90 -10.69 0.57
N LEU A 366 -3.86 -11.58 0.39
CA LEU A 366 -3.61 -12.98 0.11
C LEU A 366 -2.92 -13.17 -1.25
N PHE A 367 -3.46 -12.56 -2.29
CA PHE A 367 -2.92 -12.68 -3.63
C PHE A 367 -1.49 -12.16 -3.71
N HIS A 368 -1.23 -10.97 -3.19
CA HIS A 368 0.09 -10.34 -3.24
C HIS A 368 1.13 -11.21 -2.54
N SER A 369 0.86 -11.58 -1.29
CA SER A 369 1.86 -12.23 -0.43
C SER A 369 2.01 -13.74 -0.72
N LEU A 370 0.92 -14.43 -1.02
CA LEU A 370 0.96 -15.89 -1.18
C LEU A 370 1.19 -16.32 -2.63
N LEU A 371 0.73 -15.56 -3.61
CA LEU A 371 0.84 -15.95 -5.02
C LEU A 371 1.89 -15.14 -5.78
N TYR A 372 1.76 -13.81 -5.81
CA TYR A 372 2.70 -12.97 -6.57
C TYR A 372 4.13 -13.07 -6.04
N ILE A 373 4.33 -12.88 -4.75
CA ILE A 373 5.68 -12.89 -4.16
C ILE A 373 6.32 -14.27 -4.28
N LYS A 374 5.55 -15.36 -4.09
CA LYS A 374 6.06 -16.71 -4.30
C LYS A 374 6.49 -16.96 -5.75
N THR A 375 5.70 -16.52 -6.70
CA THR A 375 6.04 -16.63 -8.12
C THR A 375 7.26 -15.78 -8.48
N MET A 376 7.36 -14.56 -7.93
CA MET A 376 8.50 -13.68 -8.15
C MET A 376 9.80 -14.28 -7.59
N GLU A 377 9.75 -14.85 -6.38
CA GLU A 377 10.89 -15.55 -5.77
C GLU A 377 11.33 -16.74 -6.63
N THR A 378 10.36 -17.57 -7.05
CA THR A 378 10.64 -18.71 -7.92
C THR A 378 11.25 -18.29 -9.26
N ALA A 379 10.76 -17.21 -9.85
CA ALA A 379 11.32 -16.65 -11.08
C ALA A 379 12.77 -16.23 -10.88
N TYR A 380 13.04 -15.46 -9.84
CA TYR A 380 14.38 -14.96 -9.55
C TYR A 380 15.38 -16.09 -9.29
N LEU A 381 15.02 -17.07 -8.47
CA LEU A 381 15.89 -18.22 -8.13
C LEU A 381 16.20 -19.11 -9.37
N ARG A 382 15.26 -19.19 -10.33
CA ARG A 382 15.43 -20.04 -11.53
C ARG A 382 16.11 -19.32 -12.68
N THR A 383 15.84 -18.03 -12.86
CA THR A 383 16.22 -17.30 -14.08
C THR A 383 17.04 -16.04 -13.82
N GLY A 384 17.23 -15.64 -12.55
CA GLY A 384 17.82 -14.36 -12.19
C GLY A 384 16.95 -13.15 -12.57
N GLN A 385 15.71 -13.37 -13.03
CA GLN A 385 14.82 -12.31 -13.50
C GLN A 385 13.63 -12.10 -12.57
N PHE A 386 13.22 -10.84 -12.43
CA PHE A 386 12.04 -10.48 -11.68
C PHE A 386 10.81 -10.38 -12.58
N ILE A 387 9.64 -10.75 -12.04
CA ILE A 387 8.36 -10.58 -12.72
C ILE A 387 7.70 -9.24 -12.35
N SER A 388 7.02 -8.66 -13.33
CA SER A 388 6.25 -7.43 -13.15
C SER A 388 4.94 -7.71 -12.45
N LEU A 389 4.67 -7.00 -11.35
CA LEU A 389 3.39 -7.08 -10.63
C LEU A 389 2.20 -6.88 -11.57
N LEU A 390 2.25 -5.87 -12.44
CA LEU A 390 1.14 -5.55 -13.34
C LEU A 390 0.95 -6.60 -14.43
N LYS A 391 2.03 -7.16 -15.01
CA LYS A 391 1.93 -8.26 -15.97
C LYS A 391 1.38 -9.53 -15.31
N PHE A 392 1.86 -9.83 -14.10
CA PHE A 392 1.39 -11.00 -13.36
C PHE A 392 -0.09 -10.93 -13.01
N TYR A 393 -0.61 -9.77 -12.61
CA TYR A 393 -2.04 -9.58 -12.40
C TYR A 393 -2.85 -9.80 -13.66
N ASN A 394 -2.42 -9.23 -14.81
CA ASN A 394 -3.10 -9.46 -16.08
C ASN A 394 -3.12 -10.93 -16.45
N TYR A 395 -1.97 -11.59 -16.40
CA TYR A 395 -1.84 -13.02 -16.68
C TYR A 395 -2.76 -13.86 -15.78
N PHE A 396 -2.75 -13.59 -14.48
CA PHE A 396 -3.61 -14.26 -13.52
C PHE A 396 -5.09 -14.09 -13.86
N LYS A 397 -5.52 -12.89 -14.22
CA LYS A 397 -6.90 -12.60 -14.61
C LYS A 397 -7.32 -13.36 -15.88
N GLU A 398 -6.45 -13.49 -16.85
CA GLU A 398 -6.69 -14.24 -18.08
C GLU A 398 -6.84 -15.74 -17.82
N GLN A 399 -6.13 -16.27 -16.81
CA GLN A 399 -6.17 -17.67 -16.41
C GLN A 399 -7.30 -18.03 -15.44
N VAL A 400 -8.17 -17.08 -15.10
CA VAL A 400 -9.28 -17.29 -14.12
C VAL A 400 -10.16 -18.50 -14.47
N TRP A 401 -10.36 -18.78 -15.75
CA TRP A 401 -11.16 -19.94 -16.21
C TRP A 401 -10.49 -21.28 -15.93
N ASN A 402 -9.17 -21.32 -15.85
CA ASN A 402 -8.36 -22.50 -15.58
C ASN A 402 -8.03 -22.66 -14.09
N TRP A 403 -8.54 -21.78 -13.23
CA TRP A 403 -8.18 -21.73 -11.82
C TRP A 403 -8.40 -23.04 -11.09
N THR A 404 -9.45 -23.77 -11.45
CA THR A 404 -9.74 -25.06 -10.86
C THR A 404 -8.64 -26.06 -11.17
N GLN A 405 -8.19 -26.10 -12.42
CA GLN A 405 -7.07 -26.95 -12.84
C GLN A 405 -5.77 -26.52 -12.15
N ILE A 406 -5.51 -25.20 -12.09
CA ILE A 406 -4.31 -24.65 -11.44
C ILE A 406 -4.19 -25.11 -9.97
N PHE A 407 -5.30 -25.20 -9.26
CA PHE A 407 -5.29 -25.54 -7.83
C PHE A 407 -5.66 -26.99 -7.52
N THR A 408 -6.25 -27.73 -8.44
CA THR A 408 -6.69 -29.13 -8.22
C THR A 408 -5.79 -30.16 -8.85
N GLU A 409 -5.15 -29.87 -9.98
CA GLU A 409 -4.19 -30.80 -10.60
C GLU A 409 -2.85 -30.79 -9.85
N ASN A 410 -2.22 -31.97 -9.74
CA ASN A 410 -0.95 -32.11 -8.99
C ASN A 410 0.15 -31.17 -9.47
N ASN A 411 0.20 -30.83 -10.75
CA ASN A 411 1.18 -29.91 -11.35
C ASN A 411 0.57 -28.56 -11.78
N GLY A 412 -0.72 -28.33 -11.57
CA GLY A 412 -1.41 -27.14 -12.10
C GLY A 412 -0.79 -25.83 -11.61
N LEU A 413 -0.54 -25.70 -10.31
CA LEU A 413 0.09 -24.52 -9.73
C LEU A 413 1.56 -24.37 -10.21
N ARG A 414 2.27 -25.47 -10.36
CA ARG A 414 3.65 -25.45 -10.88
C ARG A 414 3.67 -24.94 -12.32
N ASN A 415 2.84 -25.51 -13.19
CA ASN A 415 2.72 -25.10 -14.60
C ASN A 415 2.32 -23.63 -14.72
N PHE A 416 1.37 -23.16 -13.89
CA PHE A 416 0.99 -21.75 -13.82
C PHE A 416 2.17 -20.85 -13.47
N ILE A 417 2.96 -21.20 -12.45
CA ILE A 417 4.14 -20.45 -12.04
C ILE A 417 5.20 -20.42 -13.17
N GLU A 418 5.46 -21.56 -13.81
CA GLU A 418 6.44 -21.67 -14.91
C GLU A 418 6.05 -20.80 -16.12
N GLN A 419 4.80 -20.80 -16.50
CA GLN A 419 4.27 -19.93 -17.56
C GLN A 419 4.31 -18.45 -17.14
N ALA A 420 3.93 -18.14 -15.89
CA ALA A 420 3.99 -16.77 -15.36
C ALA A 420 5.43 -16.23 -15.35
N VAL A 421 6.42 -17.07 -15.05
CA VAL A 421 7.85 -16.70 -15.12
C VAL A 421 8.23 -16.29 -16.55
N TYR A 422 7.74 -16.99 -17.56
CA TYR A 422 8.02 -16.68 -18.95
C TYR A 422 7.35 -15.39 -19.41
N TYR A 423 6.04 -15.25 -19.19
CA TYR A 423 5.24 -14.14 -19.74
C TYR A 423 5.29 -12.85 -18.92
N CYS A 424 5.60 -12.92 -17.63
CA CYS A 424 5.46 -11.78 -16.72
C CYS A 424 6.78 -11.08 -16.38
N THR A 425 7.91 -11.46 -16.97
CA THR A 425 9.20 -10.82 -16.74
C THR A 425 9.18 -9.33 -17.11
N TYR A 426 10.03 -8.55 -16.46
CA TYR A 426 10.20 -7.14 -16.82
C TYR A 426 10.88 -7.04 -18.19
N GLU A 427 10.36 -6.15 -19.04
CA GLU A 427 11.06 -5.78 -20.27
C GLU A 427 12.35 -5.03 -19.96
N LYS A 428 13.40 -5.26 -20.76
CA LYS A 428 14.64 -4.47 -20.68
C LYS A 428 14.31 -3.01 -21.02
N ARG A 429 14.44 -2.12 -20.05
CA ARG A 429 14.27 -0.68 -20.23
C ARG A 429 15.60 0.03 -20.17
N ASN A 430 15.97 0.74 -21.23
CA ASN A 430 17.28 1.41 -21.34
C ASN A 430 17.46 2.60 -20.37
N LYS A 431 16.38 3.16 -19.82
CA LYS A 431 16.46 4.44 -19.09
C LYS A 431 15.95 4.40 -17.64
N ARG A 432 15.35 3.32 -17.17
CA ARG A 432 14.76 3.28 -15.82
C ARG A 432 14.80 1.87 -15.23
N LYS A 433 15.42 1.74 -14.05
CA LYS A 433 15.40 0.50 -13.28
C LYS A 433 13.97 0.16 -12.84
N SER A 434 13.62 -1.11 -12.84
CA SER A 434 12.40 -1.60 -12.17
C SER A 434 12.56 -1.53 -10.65
N TYR A 435 11.46 -1.64 -9.91
CA TYR A 435 11.51 -1.63 -8.44
C TYR A 435 12.47 -2.70 -7.88
N PRO A 436 12.41 -3.98 -8.29
CA PRO A 436 13.36 -4.97 -7.79
C PRO A 436 14.82 -4.63 -8.14
N GLN A 437 15.08 -4.14 -9.36
CA GLN A 437 16.44 -3.70 -9.76
C GLN A 437 16.93 -2.50 -8.94
N THR A 438 16.01 -1.59 -8.55
CA THR A 438 16.35 -0.48 -7.66
C THR A 438 16.69 -1.00 -6.28
N LEU A 439 15.91 -1.95 -5.77
CA LEU A 439 16.11 -2.55 -4.47
C LEU A 439 17.44 -3.33 -4.41
N MET A 440 17.73 -4.17 -5.41
CA MET A 440 18.99 -4.94 -5.49
C MET A 440 20.22 -4.06 -5.71
N ALA A 441 20.07 -2.91 -6.33
CA ALA A 441 21.19 -1.97 -6.51
C ALA A 441 21.57 -1.23 -5.21
N LEU A 442 20.85 -1.43 -4.14
CA LEU A 442 21.12 -0.89 -2.81
C LEU A 442 21.91 -1.87 -1.93
N GLY A 443 21.98 -3.12 -2.28
CA GLY A 443 22.80 -4.15 -1.63
C GLY A 443 23.98 -4.53 -2.49
#